data_e1f9905c800c16ef02cecc4e852d1bd8
#
_entry.id   e1f9905c800c16ef02cecc4e852d1bd8
#
_cell.length_a   1.000
_cell.length_b   1.000
_cell.length_c   1.000
_cell.angle_alpha   90.00
_cell.angle_beta   90.00
_cell.angle_gamma   90.00
#
_symmetry.space_group_name_H-M   'P 1'
#
loop_
_entity.id
_entity.type
_entity.pdbx_description
1 polymer ?
#
loop_
_entity_poly.entity_id
_entity_poly.type
_entity_poly.pdbx_seq_one_letter_code
_entity_poly.pdbx_strand_id
1 'polypeptide(L)'
;TKETPRSIGMGSYNMDSHNVQRYVTRDENGKAYVLNEGDIQINPGGPYQISYDSIVPKSEECQNLLVPVCVSSSHIAFGSIRMEPVFMILGQSAATAAVFAIEDEVSVQEVPYDKLASRLSEDGQVLELVRSNRVTRGNGIDPDSLNGVVIDGKQVKFVGEWVESSSLRPFVGSSYFHDENGGKGM
;
A
#
# COMPACT_ATOMS: atom_id res chain seq x y z
N THR A 1 3.24 -13.94 7.02
CA THR A 1 4.10 -13.94 5.82
C THR A 1 3.71 -12.79 4.92
N LYS A 2 4.67 -12.24 4.16
CA LYS A 2 4.41 -11.20 3.16
C LYS A 2 3.96 -11.76 1.81
N GLU A 3 3.97 -13.05 1.69
CA GLU A 3 3.63 -13.79 0.48
C GLU A 3 2.44 -14.71 0.74
N THR A 4 1.61 -14.88 -0.28
CA THR A 4 0.46 -15.77 -0.27
C THR A 4 0.35 -16.51 -1.59
N PRO A 5 -0.05 -17.79 -1.60
CA PRO A 5 -0.17 -18.56 -2.85
C PRO A 5 -1.29 -18.07 -3.77
N ARG A 6 -2.24 -17.27 -3.27
CA ARG A 6 -3.39 -16.76 -4.03
C ARG A 6 -3.44 -15.23 -3.99
N SER A 7 -2.33 -14.58 -4.38
CA SER A 7 -2.25 -13.12 -4.39
C SER A 7 -3.18 -12.50 -5.43
N ILE A 8 -3.95 -11.50 -5.03
CA ILE A 8 -4.81 -10.69 -5.91
C ILE A 8 -4.43 -9.22 -5.93
N GLY A 9 -3.31 -8.86 -5.32
CA GLY A 9 -2.79 -7.50 -5.31
C GLY A 9 -1.78 -7.27 -4.20
N MET A 10 -1.27 -6.06 -4.14
CA MET A 10 -0.24 -5.64 -3.20
C MET A 10 -0.72 -4.50 -2.31
N GLY A 11 -0.31 -4.55 -1.04
CA GLY A 11 -0.41 -3.44 -0.10
C GLY A 11 0.97 -3.04 0.42
N SER A 12 1.13 -1.80 0.89
CA SER A 12 2.43 -1.32 1.39
C SER A 12 2.33 -0.20 2.44
N TYR A 13 1.13 0.23 2.77
CA TYR A 13 0.91 1.30 3.74
C TYR A 13 1.31 0.86 5.15
N ASN A 14 1.63 1.80 6.02
CA ASN A 14 1.87 1.51 7.43
C ASN A 14 0.64 0.89 8.07
N MET A 15 0.85 -0.04 8.99
CA MET A 15 -0.20 -0.49 9.89
C MET A 15 -0.48 0.66 10.86
N ASP A 16 -1.54 1.40 10.62
CA ASP A 16 -1.85 2.59 11.38
C ASP A 16 -3.30 2.54 11.90
N SER A 17 -3.51 3.11 13.06
CA SER A 17 -4.83 3.40 13.57
C SER A 17 -4.84 4.77 14.23
N HIS A 18 -5.97 5.49 14.10
CA HIS A 18 -6.16 6.75 14.78
C HIS A 18 -6.37 6.56 16.29
N ASN A 19 -6.21 7.64 17.05
CA ASN A 19 -6.51 7.65 18.47
C ASN A 19 -7.95 7.15 18.73
N VAL A 20 -8.08 6.14 19.57
CA VAL A 20 -9.39 5.66 20.04
C VAL A 20 -9.99 6.66 21.01
N GLN A 21 -9.17 7.15 21.92
CA GLN A 21 -9.55 8.23 22.83
C GLN A 21 -8.37 9.10 23.22
N ARG A 22 -8.72 10.29 23.71
CA ARG A 22 -7.76 11.27 24.25
C ARG A 22 -8.30 11.77 25.57
N TYR A 23 -7.47 11.69 26.62
CA TYR A 23 -7.86 12.11 27.97
C TYR A 23 -6.70 12.76 28.72
N VAL A 24 -7.05 13.53 29.72
CA VAL A 24 -6.07 14.16 30.62
C VAL A 24 -5.78 13.19 31.79
N THR A 25 -4.51 12.92 32.01
CA THR A 25 -4.03 12.16 33.16
C THR A 25 -2.90 12.91 33.87
N ARG A 26 -2.31 12.32 34.89
CA ARG A 26 -1.21 12.92 35.67
C ARG A 26 -0.06 11.93 35.78
N ASP A 27 1.15 12.46 35.72
CA ASP A 27 2.36 11.69 35.99
C ASP A 27 2.50 11.46 37.52
N GLU A 28 3.54 10.73 37.91
CA GLU A 28 3.87 10.41 39.30
C GLU A 28 4.18 11.66 40.16
N ASN A 29 4.48 12.80 39.54
CA ASN A 29 4.70 14.09 40.18
C ASN A 29 3.43 14.96 40.24
N GLY A 30 2.29 14.42 39.78
CA GLY A 30 1.00 15.11 39.76
C GLY A 30 0.82 16.10 38.60
N LYS A 31 1.79 16.22 37.65
CA LYS A 31 1.69 17.09 36.49
C LYS A 31 0.71 16.53 35.49
N ALA A 32 -0.27 17.35 35.08
CA ALA A 32 -1.25 16.98 34.09
C ALA A 32 -0.62 16.91 32.66
N TYR A 33 -0.96 15.86 31.89
CA TYR A 33 -0.64 15.75 30.46
C TYR A 33 -1.77 15.06 29.72
N VAL A 34 -1.74 15.20 28.39
CA VAL A 34 -2.71 14.53 27.50
C VAL A 34 -2.14 13.19 27.06
N LEU A 35 -2.88 12.12 27.26
CA LEU A 35 -2.59 10.79 26.76
C LEU A 35 -3.50 10.47 25.58
N ASN A 36 -2.90 10.02 24.49
CA ASN A 36 -3.60 9.44 23.35
C ASN A 36 -3.55 7.92 23.48
N GLU A 37 -4.67 7.25 23.30
CA GLU A 37 -4.79 5.80 23.32
C GLU A 37 -5.18 5.29 21.93
N GLY A 38 -4.58 4.18 21.52
CA GLY A 38 -4.89 3.50 20.26
C GLY A 38 -4.16 4.03 19.03
N ASP A 39 -3.22 4.96 19.19
CA ASP A 39 -2.37 5.44 18.09
C ASP A 39 -1.28 4.40 17.80
N ILE A 40 -1.37 3.74 16.66
CA ILE A 40 -0.40 2.73 16.19
C ILE A 40 0.09 3.13 14.82
N GLN A 41 1.41 3.21 14.63
CA GLN A 41 2.05 3.45 13.35
C GLN A 41 3.26 2.51 13.20
N ILE A 42 3.04 1.37 12.57
CA ILE A 42 4.08 0.35 12.40
C ILE A 42 4.27 0.07 10.91
N ASN A 43 5.51 0.21 10.44
CA ASN A 43 5.85 -0.14 9.07
C ASN A 43 5.78 -1.67 8.89
N PRO A 44 5.07 -2.19 7.86
CA PRO A 44 4.99 -3.63 7.59
C PRO A 44 6.31 -4.23 7.10
N GLY A 45 7.36 -3.42 6.97
CA GLY A 45 8.68 -3.84 6.49
C GLY A 45 8.72 -4.01 4.96
N GLY A 46 7.93 -3.25 4.23
CA GLY A 46 7.82 -3.22 2.77
C GLY A 46 6.51 -3.83 2.25
N PRO A 47 6.30 -3.79 0.94
CA PRO A 47 5.11 -4.31 0.30
C PRO A 47 4.84 -5.79 0.62
N TYR A 48 3.57 -6.16 0.64
CA TYR A 48 3.08 -7.51 0.92
C TYR A 48 1.93 -7.86 -0.01
N GLN A 49 1.75 -9.14 -0.26
CA GLN A 49 0.66 -9.69 -1.06
C GLN A 49 -0.64 -9.77 -0.25
N ILE A 50 -1.77 -9.57 -0.93
CA ILE A 50 -3.11 -9.72 -0.36
C ILE A 50 -3.76 -10.96 -0.98
N SER A 51 -4.19 -11.89 -0.12
CA SER A 51 -4.79 -13.14 -0.56
C SER A 51 -6.20 -12.96 -1.10
N TYR A 52 -6.57 -13.73 -2.12
CA TYR A 52 -7.95 -13.91 -2.56
C TYR A 52 -8.88 -14.36 -1.43
N ASP A 53 -8.36 -15.18 -0.52
CA ASP A 53 -9.12 -15.68 0.63
C ASP A 53 -9.56 -14.55 1.59
N SER A 54 -8.97 -13.35 1.48
CA SER A 54 -9.39 -12.20 2.29
C SER A 54 -10.71 -11.57 1.84
N ILE A 55 -11.15 -11.84 0.61
CA ILE A 55 -12.38 -11.24 0.03
C ILE A 55 -13.50 -12.24 -0.17
N VAL A 56 -13.30 -13.52 0.14
CA VAL A 56 -14.33 -14.56 0.05
C VAL A 56 -14.72 -15.05 1.45
N PRO A 57 -16.01 -15.26 1.74
CA PRO A 57 -16.47 -15.94 2.95
C PRO A 57 -16.17 -17.43 2.89
N LYS A 58 -16.41 -18.14 3.97
CA LYS A 58 -16.37 -19.60 3.95
C LYS A 58 -17.53 -20.14 3.10
N SER A 59 -17.29 -21.24 2.38
CA SER A 59 -18.27 -21.82 1.45
C SER A 59 -19.57 -22.26 2.12
N GLU A 60 -19.50 -22.71 3.38
CA GLU A 60 -20.65 -23.05 4.19
C GLU A 60 -21.51 -21.84 4.63
N GLU A 61 -20.95 -20.63 4.58
CA GLU A 61 -21.63 -19.40 4.95
C GLU A 61 -22.27 -18.72 3.72
N CYS A 62 -21.52 -18.60 2.62
CA CYS A 62 -22.03 -17.98 1.39
C CYS A 62 -21.14 -18.33 0.19
N GLN A 63 -21.76 -18.76 -0.92
CA GLN A 63 -21.05 -19.24 -2.12
C GLN A 63 -21.00 -18.22 -3.27
N ASN A 64 -21.71 -17.11 -3.16
CA ASN A 64 -21.85 -16.13 -4.23
C ASN A 64 -21.61 -14.68 -3.75
N LEU A 65 -20.79 -14.49 -2.74
CA LEU A 65 -20.45 -13.19 -2.18
C LEU A 65 -18.95 -12.92 -2.27
N LEU A 66 -18.59 -11.71 -2.69
CA LEU A 66 -17.23 -11.17 -2.68
C LEU A 66 -17.23 -9.84 -1.92
N VAL A 67 -16.26 -9.66 -1.01
CA VAL A 67 -16.24 -8.56 -0.02
C VAL A 67 -14.93 -7.79 -0.11
N PRO A 68 -14.77 -6.87 -1.09
CA PRO A 68 -13.49 -6.21 -1.35
C PRO A 68 -13.12 -5.08 -0.36
N VAL A 69 -14.04 -4.64 0.49
CA VAL A 69 -13.80 -3.56 1.46
C VAL A 69 -13.74 -4.07 2.90
N CYS A 70 -14.76 -4.81 3.32
CA CYS A 70 -14.81 -5.42 4.65
C CYS A 70 -14.08 -6.77 4.64
N VAL A 71 -12.80 -6.73 4.32
CA VAL A 71 -11.99 -7.93 4.10
C VAL A 71 -11.75 -8.73 5.38
N SER A 72 -11.58 -10.04 5.23
CA SER A 72 -11.17 -10.94 6.31
C SER A 72 -9.69 -10.69 6.64
N SER A 73 -9.44 -9.87 7.65
CA SER A 73 -8.10 -9.54 8.13
C SER A 73 -8.09 -9.28 9.64
N SER A 74 -6.92 -9.36 10.26
CA SER A 74 -6.78 -8.89 11.64
C SER A 74 -6.92 -7.36 11.71
N HIS A 75 -7.31 -6.84 12.87
CA HIS A 75 -7.45 -5.39 13.08
C HIS A 75 -6.18 -4.62 12.67
N ILE A 76 -5.00 -5.13 13.04
CA ILE A 76 -3.73 -4.48 12.71
C ILE A 76 -3.43 -4.54 11.21
N ALA A 77 -3.72 -5.64 10.53
CA ALA A 77 -3.54 -5.76 9.08
C ALA A 77 -4.51 -4.85 8.32
N PHE A 78 -5.75 -4.71 8.80
CA PHE A 78 -6.73 -3.80 8.22
C PHE A 78 -6.23 -2.34 8.26
N GLY A 79 -5.51 -1.94 9.30
CA GLY A 79 -4.87 -0.61 9.39
C GLY A 79 -3.95 -0.29 8.20
N SER A 80 -3.41 -1.29 7.52
CA SER A 80 -2.60 -1.15 6.30
C SER A 80 -3.41 -1.35 5.01
N ILE A 81 -4.33 -2.32 4.98
CA ILE A 81 -5.09 -2.69 3.77
C ILE A 81 -6.16 -1.64 3.42
N ARG A 82 -6.70 -0.93 4.40
CA ARG A 82 -7.84 -0.02 4.28
C ARG A 82 -7.67 1.20 3.37
N MET A 83 -6.60 1.27 2.60
CA MET A 83 -6.36 2.36 1.66
C MET A 83 -7.23 2.24 0.41
N GLU A 84 -7.80 3.35 -0.04
CA GLU A 84 -8.69 3.39 -1.20
C GLU A 84 -8.08 2.77 -2.46
N PRO A 85 -6.82 3.01 -2.82
CA PRO A 85 -6.21 2.33 -3.97
C PRO A 85 -6.17 0.81 -3.82
N VAL A 86 -6.00 0.29 -2.60
CA VAL A 86 -6.04 -1.14 -2.32
C VAL A 86 -7.47 -1.68 -2.51
N PHE A 87 -8.49 -0.97 -2.02
CA PHE A 87 -9.88 -1.35 -2.25
C PHE A 87 -10.26 -1.35 -3.74
N MET A 88 -9.70 -0.45 -4.54
CA MET A 88 -9.89 -0.45 -6.00
C MET A 88 -9.29 -1.71 -6.64
N ILE A 89 -8.09 -2.11 -6.24
CA ILE A 89 -7.43 -3.34 -6.65
C ILE A 89 -8.27 -4.57 -6.27
N LEU A 90 -8.73 -4.64 -5.03
CA LEU A 90 -9.57 -5.74 -4.55
C LEU A 90 -10.95 -5.77 -5.24
N GLY A 91 -11.50 -4.59 -5.55
CA GLY A 91 -12.75 -4.46 -6.32
C GLY A 91 -12.62 -5.01 -7.74
N GLN A 92 -11.52 -4.69 -8.43
CA GLN A 92 -11.22 -5.25 -9.76
C GLN A 92 -11.07 -6.78 -9.68
N SER A 93 -10.32 -7.28 -8.70
CA SER A 93 -10.14 -8.72 -8.50
C SER A 93 -11.46 -9.44 -8.20
N ALA A 94 -12.31 -8.83 -7.36
CA ALA A 94 -13.64 -9.37 -7.04
C ALA A 94 -14.54 -9.41 -8.28
N ALA A 95 -14.58 -8.34 -9.08
CA ALA A 95 -15.38 -8.29 -10.30
C ALA A 95 -14.92 -9.34 -11.32
N THR A 96 -13.61 -9.48 -11.54
CA THR A 96 -13.04 -10.48 -12.45
C THR A 96 -13.37 -11.90 -11.98
N ALA A 97 -13.23 -12.17 -10.67
CA ALA A 97 -13.57 -13.47 -10.09
C ALA A 97 -15.08 -13.78 -10.20
N ALA A 98 -15.94 -12.78 -10.01
CA ALA A 98 -17.38 -12.94 -10.17
C ALA A 98 -17.77 -13.33 -11.59
N VAL A 99 -17.15 -12.73 -12.60
CA VAL A 99 -17.36 -13.11 -14.02
C VAL A 99 -16.98 -14.59 -14.23
N PHE A 100 -15.80 -14.99 -13.75
CA PHE A 100 -15.38 -16.40 -13.90
C PHE A 100 -16.27 -17.38 -13.12
N ALA A 101 -16.73 -17.02 -11.92
CA ALA A 101 -17.65 -17.85 -11.17
C ALA A 101 -18.96 -18.08 -11.94
N ILE A 102 -19.48 -17.05 -12.63
CA ILE A 102 -20.69 -17.13 -13.44
C ILE A 102 -20.45 -17.94 -14.72
N GLU A 103 -19.36 -17.67 -15.45
CA GLU A 103 -19.01 -18.34 -16.70
C GLU A 103 -18.74 -19.84 -16.51
N ASP A 104 -18.07 -20.20 -15.43
CA ASP A 104 -17.67 -21.58 -15.12
C ASP A 104 -18.73 -22.31 -14.26
N GLU A 105 -19.82 -21.63 -13.86
CA GLU A 105 -20.90 -22.15 -13.01
C GLU A 105 -20.40 -22.75 -11.68
N VAL A 106 -19.42 -22.07 -11.03
CA VAL A 106 -18.81 -22.49 -9.78
C VAL A 106 -19.06 -21.46 -8.67
N SER A 107 -18.83 -21.88 -7.42
CA SER A 107 -18.82 -20.93 -6.29
C SER A 107 -17.62 -19.99 -6.37
N VAL A 108 -17.72 -18.84 -5.72
CA VAL A 108 -16.59 -17.86 -5.70
C VAL A 108 -15.32 -18.43 -5.06
N GLN A 109 -15.45 -19.43 -4.18
CA GLN A 109 -14.34 -20.14 -3.57
C GLN A 109 -13.62 -21.09 -4.53
N GLU A 110 -14.32 -21.59 -5.54
CA GLU A 110 -13.85 -22.58 -6.52
C GLU A 110 -13.29 -21.96 -7.80
N VAL A 111 -13.33 -20.62 -7.94
CA VAL A 111 -12.73 -19.93 -9.08
C VAL A 111 -11.26 -20.35 -9.22
N PRO A 112 -10.83 -20.87 -10.38
CA PRO A 112 -9.47 -21.31 -10.62
C PRO A 112 -8.50 -20.13 -10.50
N TYR A 113 -7.62 -20.17 -9.49
CA TYR A 113 -6.72 -19.04 -9.20
C TYR A 113 -5.79 -18.73 -10.37
N ASP A 114 -5.28 -19.72 -11.08
CA ASP A 114 -4.37 -19.49 -12.22
C ASP A 114 -5.07 -18.70 -13.34
N LYS A 115 -6.35 -18.99 -13.61
CA LYS A 115 -7.19 -18.24 -14.56
C LYS A 115 -7.37 -16.79 -14.10
N LEU A 116 -7.67 -16.60 -12.82
CA LEU A 116 -7.83 -15.29 -12.22
C LEU A 116 -6.51 -14.48 -12.25
N ALA A 117 -5.41 -15.07 -11.80
CA ALA A 117 -4.10 -14.42 -11.75
C ALA A 117 -3.60 -14.01 -13.15
N SER A 118 -3.79 -14.89 -14.16
CA SER A 118 -3.44 -14.57 -15.54
C SER A 118 -4.20 -13.35 -16.03
N ARG A 119 -5.51 -13.32 -15.85
CA ARG A 119 -6.34 -12.20 -16.28
C ARG A 119 -6.00 -10.90 -15.56
N LEU A 120 -5.82 -10.93 -14.23
CA LEU A 120 -5.43 -9.75 -13.47
C LEU A 120 -4.08 -9.19 -13.93
N SER A 121 -3.13 -10.08 -14.24
CA SER A 121 -1.82 -9.69 -14.78
C SER A 121 -1.91 -9.10 -16.18
N GLU A 122 -2.74 -9.65 -17.06
CA GLU A 122 -3.02 -9.11 -18.40
C GLU A 122 -3.65 -7.70 -18.32
N ASP A 123 -4.50 -7.47 -17.34
CA ASP A 123 -5.11 -6.17 -17.05
C ASP A 123 -4.12 -5.20 -16.35
N GLY A 124 -2.86 -5.60 -16.16
CA GLY A 124 -1.80 -4.77 -15.59
C GLY A 124 -1.76 -4.71 -14.07
N GLN A 125 -2.51 -5.58 -13.37
CA GLN A 125 -2.49 -5.63 -11.91
C GLN A 125 -1.23 -6.30 -11.39
N VAL A 126 -0.59 -5.70 -10.38
CA VAL A 126 0.63 -6.23 -9.76
C VAL A 126 0.24 -7.22 -8.66
N LEU A 127 0.54 -8.50 -8.86
CA LEU A 127 0.24 -9.58 -7.91
C LEU A 127 1.42 -9.95 -7.02
N GLU A 128 2.63 -9.65 -7.47
CA GLU A 128 3.87 -9.87 -6.71
C GLU A 128 4.91 -8.80 -7.04
N LEU A 129 5.80 -8.55 -6.11
CA LEU A 129 6.99 -7.77 -6.40
C LEU A 129 8.03 -8.68 -7.06
N VAL A 130 8.18 -8.56 -8.34
CA VAL A 130 9.42 -8.97 -8.97
C VAL A 130 10.51 -8.07 -8.37
N ARG A 131 11.32 -8.62 -7.46
CA ARG A 131 12.56 -7.95 -7.04
C ARG A 131 13.41 -7.81 -8.28
N SER A 132 13.21 -6.76 -9.05
CA SER A 132 14.24 -6.34 -9.97
C SER A 132 15.52 -6.27 -9.14
N ASN A 133 16.53 -7.02 -9.56
CA ASN A 133 17.87 -6.99 -8.98
C ASN A 133 18.13 -5.57 -8.51
N ARG A 134 18.46 -5.41 -7.22
CA ARG A 134 18.80 -4.11 -6.61
C ARG A 134 19.42 -3.26 -7.68
N VAL A 135 18.71 -2.22 -8.10
CA VAL A 135 19.39 -1.13 -8.82
C VAL A 135 20.56 -0.81 -7.94
N THR A 136 21.75 -1.25 -8.36
CA THR A 136 23.01 -0.94 -7.69
C THR A 136 22.94 0.52 -7.30
N ARG A 137 23.51 0.87 -6.15
CA ARG A 137 23.69 2.27 -5.69
C ARG A 137 24.32 3.10 -6.82
N GLY A 138 23.60 3.31 -7.86
CA GLY A 138 23.91 4.04 -9.07
C GLY A 138 22.93 5.18 -9.18
N ASN A 139 23.24 6.15 -9.95
CA ASN A 139 22.58 7.41 -10.23
C ASN A 139 21.04 7.33 -10.20
N GLY A 140 20.36 8.44 -9.91
CA GLY A 140 18.91 8.55 -10.04
C GLY A 140 18.41 8.24 -11.46
N ILE A 141 17.12 8.40 -11.69
CA ILE A 141 16.53 8.24 -13.02
C ILE A 141 17.14 9.33 -13.92
N ASP A 142 17.65 8.91 -15.08
CA ASP A 142 18.17 9.84 -16.09
C ASP A 142 17.04 10.74 -16.59
N PRO A 143 17.12 12.06 -16.41
CA PRO A 143 16.11 12.99 -16.91
C PRO A 143 15.81 12.85 -18.40
N ASP A 144 16.83 12.55 -19.19
CA ASP A 144 16.72 12.41 -20.65
C ASP A 144 15.98 11.12 -21.08
N SER A 145 15.81 10.17 -20.14
CA SER A 145 15.02 8.96 -20.36
C SER A 145 13.52 9.15 -20.16
N LEU A 146 13.10 10.28 -19.63
CA LEU A 146 11.69 10.56 -19.32
C LEU A 146 11.00 11.31 -20.47
N ASN A 147 9.77 10.90 -20.77
CA ASN A 147 8.95 11.62 -21.76
C ASN A 147 8.35 12.89 -21.16
N GLY A 148 8.55 14.03 -21.82
CA GLY A 148 7.96 15.32 -21.45
C GLY A 148 8.99 16.36 -21.01
N VAL A 149 8.53 17.43 -20.37
CA VAL A 149 9.39 18.48 -19.80
C VAL A 149 9.79 18.06 -18.40
N VAL A 150 11.05 17.77 -18.21
CA VAL A 150 11.62 17.39 -16.91
C VAL A 150 12.40 18.57 -16.33
N ILE A 151 12.01 19.02 -15.15
CA ILE A 151 12.71 20.07 -14.40
C ILE A 151 13.37 19.42 -13.18
N ASP A 152 14.68 19.27 -13.20
CA ASP A 152 15.45 18.77 -12.07
C ASP A 152 15.59 19.86 -10.99
N GLY A 153 15.72 19.44 -9.72
CA GLY A 153 15.89 20.33 -8.59
C GLY A 153 17.02 21.36 -8.72
N LYS A 154 18.03 21.06 -9.53
CA LYS A 154 19.13 21.99 -9.84
C LYS A 154 18.73 23.14 -10.78
N GLN A 155 17.59 23.05 -11.42
CA GLN A 155 17.09 24.05 -12.37
C GLN A 155 16.05 24.97 -11.75
N VAL A 156 15.68 24.77 -10.48
CA VAL A 156 14.66 25.55 -9.80
C VAL A 156 15.30 26.57 -8.85
N LYS A 157 14.58 27.68 -8.65
CA LYS A 157 14.96 28.67 -7.63
C LYS A 157 14.21 28.35 -6.34
N PHE A 158 14.97 28.01 -5.31
CA PHE A 158 14.40 27.72 -3.98
C PHE A 158 14.03 29.01 -3.25
N VAL A 159 12.93 28.96 -2.49
CA VAL A 159 12.55 29.95 -1.49
C VAL A 159 12.50 29.23 -0.14
N GLY A 160 13.21 29.76 0.86
CA GLY A 160 13.38 29.11 2.16
C GLY A 160 14.64 28.24 2.24
N GLU A 161 14.74 27.46 3.31
CA GLU A 161 15.87 26.56 3.58
C GLU A 161 15.54 25.14 3.12
N TRP A 162 16.38 24.59 2.25
CA TRP A 162 16.21 23.25 1.70
C TRP A 162 17.50 22.45 1.84
N VAL A 163 17.39 21.17 2.10
CA VAL A 163 18.51 20.24 2.23
C VAL A 163 18.56 19.32 1.04
N GLU A 164 19.71 19.24 0.39
CA GLU A 164 19.95 18.31 -0.70
C GLU A 164 20.25 16.92 -0.15
N SER A 165 19.61 15.88 -0.71
CA SER A 165 19.79 14.50 -0.31
C SER A 165 19.73 13.55 -1.49
N SER A 166 20.39 12.41 -1.36
CA SER A 166 20.31 11.27 -2.28
C SER A 166 20.03 9.96 -1.56
N SER A 167 19.57 10.02 -0.30
CA SER A 167 19.41 8.86 0.58
C SER A 167 18.14 8.06 0.30
N LEU A 168 17.08 8.71 -0.15
CA LEU A 168 15.79 8.07 -0.47
C LEU A 168 15.58 7.99 -1.98
N ARG A 169 15.26 6.82 -2.49
CA ARG A 169 15.03 6.55 -3.91
C ARG A 169 13.60 6.11 -4.17
N PRO A 170 13.06 6.27 -5.38
CA PRO A 170 13.70 6.86 -6.58
C PRO A 170 13.71 8.40 -6.57
N PHE A 171 14.66 9.02 -7.28
CA PHE A 171 14.69 10.46 -7.58
C PHE A 171 15.17 10.67 -9.02
N VAL A 172 14.87 11.82 -9.62
CA VAL A 172 15.31 12.21 -10.95
C VAL A 172 16.65 12.95 -10.83
N GLY A 173 17.57 12.70 -11.75
CA GLY A 173 18.90 13.32 -11.74
C GLY A 173 19.82 12.76 -10.66
N SER A 174 20.53 13.62 -9.93
CA SER A 174 21.55 13.23 -8.97
C SER A 174 21.13 13.28 -7.49
N SER A 175 20.05 14.00 -7.19
CA SER A 175 19.60 14.28 -5.82
C SER A 175 18.15 14.78 -5.81
N TYR A 176 17.59 14.91 -4.62
CA TYR A 176 16.33 15.60 -4.36
C TYR A 176 16.51 16.59 -3.20
N PHE A 177 15.54 17.48 -3.04
CA PHE A 177 15.55 18.48 -1.97
C PHE A 177 14.35 18.26 -1.04
N HIS A 178 14.56 18.49 0.26
CA HIS A 178 13.52 18.38 1.29
C HIS A 178 13.73 19.45 2.38
N ASP A 179 12.70 19.76 3.12
CA ASP A 179 12.66 20.79 4.17
C ASP A 179 12.89 20.23 5.58
N GLU A 180 13.34 18.98 5.72
CA GLU A 180 13.51 18.26 6.99
C GLU A 180 12.22 18.21 7.85
N ASN A 181 11.03 18.30 7.23
CA ASN A 181 9.74 18.46 7.89
C ASN A 181 9.65 19.75 8.73
N GLY A 182 10.45 20.76 8.42
CA GLY A 182 10.48 22.02 9.14
C GLY A 182 9.39 23.02 8.74
N GLY A 183 8.60 22.70 7.70
CA GLY A 183 7.57 23.62 7.17
C GLY A 183 8.13 24.95 6.67
N LYS A 184 9.40 24.98 6.28
CA LYS A 184 10.14 26.22 5.95
C LYS A 184 10.12 26.57 4.46
N GLY A 185 9.52 25.70 3.64
CA GLY A 185 9.54 25.80 2.18
C GLY A 185 8.26 26.30 1.55
N MET A 186 7.46 27.09 2.25
CA MET A 186 6.24 27.71 1.67
C MET A 186 6.51 29.14 1.25
#